data_70e58bc104de687b387915adf8b79ca2
#
_entry.id   70e58bc104de687b387915adf8b79ca2
#
_cell.length_a   1.000
_cell.length_b   1.000
_cell.length_c   1.000
_cell.angle_alpha   90.00
_cell.angle_beta   90.00
_cell.angle_gamma   90.00
#
_symmetry.space_group_name_H-M   'P 1'
#
loop_
_entity.id
_entity.type
_entity.pdbx_description
1 polymer ?
#
loop_
_entity_poly.entity_id
_entity_poly.type
_entity_poly.pdbx_seq_one_letter_code
_entity_poly.pdbx_strand_id
1 'polypeptide(L)'
;MKRRFLFVVMALFLFAGFSKMTAQNSEADLRGIWQMCFYMSSDPAIPGELKPSNSFKILTDDGKFINMTVVPNKGAIIIGSGTYKQTAPNAFTEHVEKNLHLPQLVGVDNVLEFDMKGG
;
A
#
# COMPACT_ATOMS: atom_id res chain seq x y z
N MET A 1 -15.24 -50.27 10.11
CA MET A 1 -16.19 -49.14 10.31
C MET A 1 -15.59 -48.00 11.11
N LYS A 2 -14.92 -48.30 12.21
CA LYS A 2 -14.30 -47.24 13.04
C LYS A 2 -13.23 -46.45 12.34
N ARG A 3 -12.56 -47.00 11.39
CA ARG A 3 -11.50 -46.32 10.61
C ARG A 3 -12.02 -45.21 9.72
N ARG A 4 -13.25 -45.29 9.26
CA ARG A 4 -13.84 -44.30 8.38
C ARG A 4 -14.14 -42.98 9.09
N PHE A 5 -14.48 -43.03 10.36
CA PHE A 5 -14.71 -41.85 11.15
C PHE A 5 -13.43 -41.05 11.39
N LEU A 6 -12.32 -41.71 11.57
CA LEU A 6 -11.02 -41.06 11.77
C LEU A 6 -10.62 -40.24 10.55
N PHE A 7 -10.86 -40.73 9.35
CA PHE A 7 -10.55 -40.01 8.12
C PHE A 7 -11.37 -38.71 7.98
N VAL A 8 -12.63 -38.76 8.32
CA VAL A 8 -13.49 -37.58 8.24
C VAL A 8 -13.04 -36.49 9.21
N VAL A 9 -12.67 -36.87 10.42
CA VAL A 9 -12.17 -35.91 11.41
C VAL A 9 -10.86 -35.26 10.96
N MET A 10 -9.94 -36.02 10.39
CA MET A 10 -8.69 -35.47 9.86
C MET A 10 -8.93 -34.49 8.73
N ALA A 11 -9.85 -34.75 7.84
CA ALA A 11 -10.20 -33.83 6.76
C ALA A 11 -10.69 -32.49 7.30
N LEU A 12 -11.51 -32.49 8.35
CA LEU A 12 -12.00 -31.25 8.96
C LEU A 12 -10.87 -30.41 9.55
N PHE A 13 -9.88 -31.03 10.18
CA PHE A 13 -8.73 -30.30 10.70
C PHE A 13 -7.90 -29.64 9.60
N LEU A 14 -7.74 -30.29 8.48
CA LEU A 14 -7.00 -29.71 7.35
C LEU A 14 -7.68 -28.46 6.80
N PHE A 15 -8.99 -28.46 6.67
CA PHE A 15 -9.72 -27.28 6.22
C PHE A 15 -9.58 -26.09 7.16
N ALA A 16 -9.65 -26.31 8.46
CA ALA A 16 -9.46 -25.25 9.44
C ALA A 16 -8.06 -24.61 9.36
N GLY A 17 -7.03 -25.40 9.09
CA GLY A 17 -5.67 -24.92 8.89
C GLY A 17 -5.55 -23.99 7.66
N PHE A 18 -6.14 -24.34 6.55
CA PHE A 18 -6.12 -23.54 5.34
C PHE A 18 -6.80 -22.18 5.53
N SER A 19 -7.93 -22.13 6.20
CA SER A 19 -8.64 -20.88 6.46
C SER A 19 -7.79 -19.88 7.23
N LYS A 20 -7.04 -20.33 8.23
CA LYS A 20 -6.15 -19.45 9.00
C LYS A 20 -4.99 -18.92 8.17
N MET A 21 -4.39 -19.75 7.33
CA MET A 21 -3.29 -19.32 6.48
C MET A 21 -3.73 -18.25 5.49
N THR A 22 -4.88 -18.37 4.90
CA THR A 22 -5.41 -17.38 3.96
C THR A 22 -5.65 -16.04 4.65
N ALA A 23 -6.21 -16.03 5.86
CA ALA A 23 -6.43 -14.81 6.62
C ALA A 23 -5.12 -14.09 7.01
N GLN A 24 -4.08 -14.82 7.35
CA GLN A 24 -2.78 -14.25 7.73
C GLN A 24 -2.05 -13.59 6.58
N ASN A 25 -2.27 -14.02 5.34
CA ASN A 25 -1.59 -13.49 4.16
C ASN A 25 -2.34 -12.36 3.47
N SER A 26 -3.50 -11.94 4.01
CA SER A 26 -4.36 -10.96 3.36
C SER A 26 -3.98 -9.51 3.64
N GLU A 27 -3.21 -9.24 4.70
CA GLU A 27 -2.82 -7.89 5.08
C GLU A 27 -1.32 -7.76 5.30
N ALA A 28 -0.77 -6.64 4.83
CA ALA A 28 0.57 -6.20 5.13
C ALA A 28 0.52 -4.97 6.04
N ASP A 29 1.53 -4.81 6.86
CA ASP A 29 1.68 -3.58 7.64
C ASP A 29 2.34 -2.52 6.77
N LEU A 30 1.53 -1.59 6.26
CA LEU A 30 1.99 -0.51 5.39
C LEU A 30 2.30 0.77 6.17
N ARG A 31 2.03 0.80 7.46
CA ARG A 31 2.27 1.99 8.30
C ARG A 31 3.75 2.37 8.29
N GLY A 32 4.03 3.65 8.25
CA GLY A 32 5.39 4.14 8.32
C GLY A 32 5.67 5.27 7.36
N ILE A 33 6.95 5.56 7.21
CA ILE A 33 7.46 6.57 6.31
C ILE A 33 8.18 5.86 5.18
N TRP A 34 7.71 6.10 3.96
CA TRP A 34 8.23 5.48 2.75
C TRP A 34 8.92 6.55 1.91
N GLN A 35 10.14 6.31 1.50
CA GLN A 35 10.86 7.19 0.60
C GLN A 35 10.60 6.78 -0.85
N MET A 36 10.31 7.76 -1.70
CA MET A 36 10.24 7.51 -3.12
C MET A 36 11.64 7.39 -3.69
N CYS A 37 12.00 6.21 -4.18
CA CYS A 37 13.33 5.95 -4.74
C CYS A 37 13.40 6.27 -6.23
N PHE A 38 12.31 6.01 -6.94
CA PHE A 38 12.21 6.32 -8.38
C PHE A 38 10.76 6.35 -8.82
N TYR A 39 10.49 6.98 -9.94
CA TYR A 39 9.21 6.90 -10.64
C TYR A 39 9.40 7.15 -12.13
N MET A 40 8.42 6.72 -12.91
CA MET A 40 8.34 7.00 -14.35
C MET A 40 7.28 8.08 -14.56
N SER A 41 7.64 9.12 -15.32
CA SER A 41 6.68 10.13 -15.70
C SER A 41 5.72 9.61 -16.77
N SER A 42 4.44 9.99 -16.66
CA SER A 42 3.48 9.77 -17.74
C SER A 42 3.63 10.78 -18.90
N ASP A 43 4.42 11.82 -18.71
CA ASP A 43 4.72 12.81 -19.74
C ASP A 43 5.79 12.27 -20.70
N PRO A 44 5.49 12.08 -21.99
CA PRO A 44 6.47 11.58 -22.96
C PRO A 44 7.65 12.54 -23.20
N ALA A 45 7.54 13.81 -22.82
CA ALA A 45 8.64 14.76 -22.87
C ALA A 45 9.71 14.53 -21.80
N ILE A 46 9.39 13.72 -20.78
CA ILE A 46 10.30 13.37 -19.68
C ILE A 46 10.54 11.85 -19.72
N PRO A 47 11.45 11.38 -20.59
CA PRO A 47 11.71 9.96 -20.69
C PRO A 47 12.58 9.45 -19.55
N GLY A 48 12.41 8.17 -19.25
CA GLY A 48 13.26 7.46 -18.32
C GLY A 48 12.83 7.54 -16.87
N GLU A 49 13.64 6.98 -16.03
CA GLU A 49 13.43 6.84 -14.59
C GLU A 49 13.88 8.11 -13.87
N LEU A 50 12.99 8.64 -13.04
CA LEU A 50 13.28 9.79 -12.18
C LEU A 50 13.57 9.30 -10.76
N LYS A 51 14.61 9.87 -10.14
CA LYS A 51 15.10 9.46 -8.81
C LYS A 51 15.07 10.63 -7.83
N PRO A 52 13.90 10.98 -7.30
CA PRO A 52 13.84 12.04 -6.30
C PRO A 52 14.44 11.55 -4.99
N SER A 53 15.19 12.43 -4.33
CA SER A 53 15.81 12.11 -3.04
C SER A 53 15.05 12.70 -1.85
N ASN A 54 13.99 13.47 -2.11
CA ASN A 54 13.33 14.30 -1.12
C ASN A 54 11.81 14.10 -1.05
N SER A 55 11.30 13.05 -1.65
CA SER A 55 9.87 12.75 -1.66
C SER A 55 9.54 11.57 -0.77
N PHE A 56 8.55 11.75 0.09
CA PHE A 56 8.15 10.76 1.08
C PHE A 56 6.65 10.57 1.09
N LYS A 57 6.23 9.37 1.43
CA LYS A 57 4.84 9.03 1.72
C LYS A 57 4.76 8.53 3.15
N ILE A 58 3.86 9.09 3.93
CA ILE A 58 3.57 8.64 5.28
C ILE A 58 2.22 7.91 5.26
N LEU A 59 2.19 6.69 5.75
CA LEU A 59 0.98 5.91 5.94
C LEU A 59 0.74 5.76 7.44
N THR A 60 -0.36 6.30 7.91
CA THR A 60 -0.69 6.34 9.34
C THR A 60 -1.49 5.12 9.77
N ASP A 61 -1.53 4.87 11.06
CA ASP A 61 -2.28 3.75 11.64
C ASP A 61 -3.80 3.95 11.61
N ASP A 62 -4.27 5.19 11.44
CA ASP A 62 -5.69 5.52 11.29
C ASP A 62 -6.16 5.61 9.84
N GLY A 63 -5.36 5.07 8.90
CA GLY A 63 -5.75 4.95 7.50
C GLY A 63 -5.61 6.21 6.67
N LYS A 64 -4.68 7.08 6.99
CA LYS A 64 -4.40 8.30 6.22
C LYS A 64 -3.07 8.22 5.50
N PHE A 65 -2.99 8.84 4.33
CA PHE A 65 -1.73 9.03 3.65
C PHE A 65 -1.37 10.51 3.55
N ILE A 66 -0.09 10.79 3.59
CA ILE A 66 0.46 12.13 3.42
C ILE A 66 1.66 12.00 2.48
N ASN A 67 1.61 12.71 1.36
CA ASN A 67 2.76 12.86 0.47
C ASN A 67 3.44 14.19 0.74
N MET A 68 4.74 14.17 0.97
CA MET A 68 5.47 15.38 1.22
C MET A 68 6.80 15.44 0.48
N THR A 69 7.25 16.66 0.24
CA THR A 69 8.56 16.95 -0.33
C THR A 69 9.35 17.76 0.71
N VAL A 70 10.56 17.33 0.98
CA VAL A 70 11.49 18.05 1.87
C VAL A 70 12.32 19.00 1.02
N VAL A 71 12.28 20.28 1.35
CA VAL A 71 13.05 21.32 0.67
C VAL A 71 14.19 21.74 1.57
N PRO A 72 15.48 21.56 1.14
CA PRO A 72 16.63 21.93 1.96
C PRO A 72 16.57 23.37 2.46
N ASN A 73 16.83 23.57 3.73
CA ASN A 73 16.83 24.86 4.42
C ASN A 73 15.45 25.54 4.50
N LYS A 74 14.38 24.91 4.03
CA LYS A 74 13.02 25.50 4.05
C LYS A 74 12.00 24.64 4.76
N GLY A 75 12.28 23.34 4.98
CA GLY A 75 11.37 22.42 5.64
C GLY A 75 10.63 21.50 4.68
N ALA A 76 9.49 20.98 5.09
CA ALA A 76 8.71 20.03 4.32
C ALA A 76 7.40 20.67 3.84
N ILE A 77 7.01 20.30 2.62
CA ILE A 77 5.74 20.74 2.00
C ILE A 77 4.88 19.50 1.79
N ILE A 78 3.67 19.52 2.32
CA ILE A 78 2.67 18.48 2.05
C ILE A 78 2.08 18.75 0.68
N ILE A 79 2.30 17.83 -0.26
CA ILE A 79 1.84 17.96 -1.64
C ILE A 79 0.55 17.21 -1.92
N GLY A 80 0.19 16.26 -1.07
CA GLY A 80 -1.04 15.50 -1.21
C GLY A 80 -1.41 14.78 0.07
N SER A 81 -2.68 14.51 0.26
CA SER A 81 -3.16 13.76 1.40
C SER A 81 -4.54 13.16 1.13
N GLY A 82 -4.92 12.20 1.95
CA GLY A 82 -6.20 11.56 1.91
C GLY A 82 -6.23 10.32 2.79
N THR A 83 -7.03 9.36 2.40
CA THR A 83 -7.18 8.09 3.09
C THR A 83 -6.63 6.95 2.25
N TYR A 84 -6.24 5.87 2.89
CA TYR A 84 -5.83 4.65 2.20
C TYR A 84 -6.44 3.42 2.85
N LYS A 85 -6.59 2.38 2.05
CA LYS A 85 -7.06 1.08 2.51
C LYS A 85 -6.41 0.00 1.67
N GLN A 86 -5.94 -1.06 2.30
CA GLN A 86 -5.48 -2.22 1.58
C GLN A 86 -6.66 -2.93 0.93
N THR A 87 -6.60 -3.13 -0.39
CA THR A 87 -7.69 -3.68 -1.19
C THR A 87 -7.37 -5.03 -1.80
N ALA A 88 -6.11 -5.45 -1.73
CA ALA A 88 -5.65 -6.76 -2.17
C ALA A 88 -4.37 -7.13 -1.40
N PRO A 89 -3.91 -8.39 -1.41
CA PRO A 89 -2.66 -8.76 -0.73
C PRO A 89 -1.43 -7.96 -1.15
N ASN A 90 -1.44 -7.41 -2.36
CA ASN A 90 -0.33 -6.64 -2.92
C ASN A 90 -0.75 -5.27 -3.43
N ALA A 91 -1.89 -4.75 -3.00
CA ALA A 91 -2.38 -3.46 -3.46
C ALA A 91 -3.12 -2.71 -2.36
N PHE A 92 -3.02 -1.39 -2.41
CA PHE A 92 -3.85 -0.50 -1.61
C PHE A 92 -4.43 0.60 -2.48
N THR A 93 -5.55 1.16 -2.04
CA THR A 93 -6.24 2.22 -2.74
C THR A 93 -6.15 3.50 -1.92
N GLU A 94 -5.71 4.57 -2.56
CA GLU A 94 -5.69 5.92 -1.99
C GLU A 94 -6.86 6.73 -2.51
N HIS A 95 -7.64 7.30 -1.59
CA HIS A 95 -8.65 8.29 -1.92
C HIS A 95 -8.06 9.69 -1.68
N VAL A 96 -7.92 10.47 -2.75
CA VAL A 96 -7.25 11.77 -2.71
C VAL A 96 -8.21 12.84 -2.20
N GLU A 97 -7.86 13.48 -1.10
CA GLU A 97 -8.62 14.59 -0.53
C GLU A 97 -7.99 15.96 -0.85
N LYS A 98 -6.65 15.99 -0.95
CA LYS A 98 -5.89 17.20 -1.30
C LYS A 98 -4.75 16.84 -2.24
N ASN A 99 -4.53 17.68 -3.24
CA ASN A 99 -3.35 17.60 -4.11
C ASN A 99 -2.96 18.99 -4.56
N LEU A 100 -1.75 19.42 -4.18
CA LEU A 100 -1.25 20.76 -4.43
C LEU A 100 -0.97 21.01 -5.91
N HIS A 101 -0.41 20.02 -6.60
CA HIS A 101 0.02 20.18 -7.99
C HIS A 101 -1.05 19.81 -9.00
N LEU A 102 -1.93 18.88 -8.63
CA LEU A 102 -2.95 18.32 -9.52
C LEU A 102 -4.32 18.35 -8.83
N PRO A 103 -4.95 19.54 -8.71
CA PRO A 103 -6.24 19.66 -8.01
C PRO A 103 -7.35 18.80 -8.62
N GLN A 104 -7.22 18.44 -9.90
CA GLN A 104 -8.18 17.57 -10.58
C GLN A 104 -8.17 16.14 -10.05
N LEU A 105 -7.16 15.74 -9.29
CA LEU A 105 -7.12 14.41 -8.67
C LEU A 105 -7.91 14.34 -7.36
N VAL A 106 -8.38 15.45 -6.82
CA VAL A 106 -9.21 15.47 -5.61
C VAL A 106 -10.50 14.67 -5.86
N GLY A 107 -10.77 13.71 -4.99
CA GLY A 107 -11.90 12.79 -5.11
C GLY A 107 -11.64 11.55 -5.97
N VAL A 108 -10.44 11.40 -6.51
CA VAL A 108 -10.06 10.24 -7.32
C VAL A 108 -9.50 9.14 -6.42
N ASP A 109 -9.81 7.90 -6.77
CA ASP A 109 -9.23 6.72 -6.14
C ASP A 109 -8.09 6.18 -7.00
N ASN A 110 -6.90 6.09 -6.41
CA ASN A 110 -5.72 5.53 -7.06
C ASN A 110 -5.41 4.16 -6.46
N VAL A 111 -5.29 3.16 -7.31
CA VAL A 111 -4.83 1.83 -6.90
C VAL A 111 -3.32 1.76 -7.07
N LEU A 112 -2.63 1.40 -6.00
CA LEU A 112 -1.18 1.27 -5.95
C LEU A 112 -0.82 -0.17 -5.62
N GLU A 113 0.03 -0.76 -6.44
CA GLU A 113 0.58 -2.08 -6.17
C GLU A 113 1.87 -1.97 -5.38
N PHE A 114 2.12 -2.94 -4.52
CA PHE A 114 3.34 -2.97 -3.70
C PHE A 114 3.88 -4.38 -3.58
N ASP A 115 5.16 -4.46 -3.23
CA ASP A 115 5.86 -5.68 -2.92
C ASP A 115 6.73 -5.42 -1.68
N MET A 116 6.53 -6.24 -0.64
CA MET A 116 7.29 -6.14 0.61
C MET A 116 8.50 -7.05 0.54
N LYS A 117 9.70 -6.44 0.59
CA LYS A 117 10.97 -7.16 0.56
C LYS A 117 11.78 -6.84 1.79
N GLY A 118 12.19 -7.87 2.51
CA GLY A 118 13.10 -7.71 3.65
C GLY A 118 12.49 -7.08 4.89
N GLY A 119 11.17 -7.07 4.97
CA GLY A 119 10.50 -6.56 6.16
C GLY A 119 10.04 -5.12 6.08
#